data_f0385b2550413502f41b4778dccbf8fe
#
_entry.id   f0385b2550413502f41b4778dccbf8fe
#
_cell.length_a   1.000
_cell.length_b   1.000
_cell.length_c   1.000
_cell.angle_alpha   90.00
_cell.angle_beta   90.00
_cell.angle_gamma   90.00
#
_symmetry.space_group_name_H-M   'P 1'
#
loop_
_entity.id
_entity.type
_entity.pdbx_description
1 polymer ?
#
loop_
_entity_poly.entity_id
_entity_poly.type
_entity_poly.pdbx_seq_one_letter_code
_entity_poly.pdbx_strand_id
1 'polypeptide(L)'
;SHIRNFSIVAHIDHGKSTLADRIIEMCGGMDDRTKKDQVLDSMDIERERGITIKAQTVRLNYKNKLGETYQLNILDTPGHVDFSYEVSRSLSACEGSLLIVDSTQGVEAQTLANAYQAIDANHEILPVLNKADLPASEPDRVKEDIEQTIGIDTSEALLVSAKTGQGVRELVDQLIIKLPSPTTEGDELKALLVDSWYDNYLGVTVLVRILDGVMKKGMKVKFLSNNQQYNIDCLLYTSPSPRDSV
;
A
#
# COMPACT_ATOMS: atom_id res chain seq x y z
N SER A 1 12.22 14.49 0.95
CA SER A 1 12.48 13.11 1.41
C SER A 1 12.31 12.13 0.25
N HIS A 2 13.13 11.09 0.21
CA HIS A 2 13.05 10.00 -0.78
C HIS A 2 12.20 8.81 -0.26
N ILE A 3 11.25 9.09 0.63
CA ILE A 3 10.30 8.09 1.14
C ILE A 3 8.93 8.34 0.52
N ARG A 4 8.23 7.27 0.15
CA ARG A 4 6.84 7.29 -0.29
C ARG A 4 6.05 6.22 0.45
N ASN A 5 5.02 6.64 1.18
CA ASN A 5 4.09 5.73 1.84
C ASN A 5 2.77 5.79 1.09
N PHE A 6 2.32 4.67 0.60
CA PHE A 6 1.09 4.61 -0.16
C PHE A 6 0.34 3.30 0.06
N SER A 7 -0.95 3.38 -0.10
CA SER A 7 -1.84 2.23 -0.12
C SER A 7 -2.23 1.84 -1.54
N ILE A 8 -2.65 0.61 -1.70
CA ILE A 8 -3.25 0.13 -2.95
C ILE A 8 -4.72 -0.13 -2.69
N VAL A 9 -5.56 0.58 -3.42
CA VAL A 9 -7.02 0.55 -3.32
C VAL A 9 -7.58 -0.02 -4.61
N ALA A 10 -8.39 -1.07 -4.51
CA ALA A 10 -8.98 -1.74 -5.67
C ALA A 10 -10.24 -2.51 -5.27
N HIS A 11 -11.11 -2.76 -6.24
CA HIS A 11 -12.15 -3.78 -6.12
C HIS A 11 -11.54 -5.18 -6.20
N ILE A 12 -12.29 -6.19 -5.73
CA ILE A 12 -11.92 -7.60 -5.85
C ILE A 12 -11.73 -7.91 -7.35
N ASP A 13 -10.72 -8.72 -7.68
CA ASP A 13 -10.35 -9.13 -9.04
C ASP A 13 -9.89 -8.01 -10.00
N HIS A 14 -9.73 -6.76 -9.55
CA HIS A 14 -9.10 -5.71 -10.37
C HIS A 14 -7.58 -5.85 -10.49
N GLY A 15 -6.99 -6.86 -9.83
CA GLY A 15 -5.57 -7.20 -9.94
C GLY A 15 -4.66 -6.49 -8.96
N LYS A 16 -5.18 -6.13 -7.77
CA LYS A 16 -4.45 -5.48 -6.68
C LYS A 16 -3.20 -6.27 -6.27
N SER A 17 -3.37 -7.52 -5.81
CA SER A 17 -2.27 -8.38 -5.35
C SER A 17 -1.26 -8.66 -6.48
N THR A 18 -1.73 -8.88 -7.71
CA THR A 18 -0.86 -9.08 -8.87
C THR A 18 0.00 -7.85 -9.17
N LEU A 19 -0.56 -6.63 -9.06
CA LEU A 19 0.21 -5.41 -9.28
C LEU A 19 1.21 -5.18 -8.15
N ALA A 20 0.81 -5.42 -6.91
CA ALA A 20 1.70 -5.32 -5.77
C ALA A 20 2.90 -6.28 -5.91
N ASP A 21 2.67 -7.54 -6.28
CA ASP A 21 3.72 -8.52 -6.55
C ASP A 21 4.68 -8.06 -7.66
N ARG A 22 4.17 -7.46 -8.74
CA ARG A 22 5.01 -6.90 -9.81
C ARG A 22 5.89 -5.77 -9.34
N ILE A 23 5.36 -4.87 -8.50
CA ILE A 23 6.15 -3.78 -7.92
C ILE A 23 7.25 -4.36 -7.01
N ILE A 24 6.93 -5.36 -6.19
CA ILE A 24 7.88 -6.04 -5.31
C ILE A 24 9.00 -6.72 -6.13
N GLU A 25 8.62 -7.48 -7.16
CA GLU A 25 9.57 -8.15 -8.07
C GLU A 25 10.52 -7.15 -8.74
N MET A 26 9.97 -6.06 -9.27
CA MET A 26 10.75 -5.03 -9.96
C MET A 26 11.74 -4.30 -9.04
N CYS A 27 11.40 -4.14 -7.76
CA CYS A 27 12.26 -3.54 -6.75
C CYS A 27 13.32 -4.52 -6.17
N GLY A 28 13.38 -5.76 -6.69
CA GLY A 28 14.32 -6.78 -6.20
C GLY A 28 13.93 -7.41 -4.86
N GLY A 29 12.67 -7.28 -4.46
CA GLY A 29 12.13 -7.84 -3.23
C GLY A 29 11.92 -9.36 -3.26
N MET A 30 12.10 -9.99 -4.42
CA MET A 30 11.97 -11.45 -4.58
C MET A 30 13.20 -12.05 -5.25
N ASP A 31 13.81 -13.06 -4.61
CA ASP A 31 14.77 -13.95 -5.26
C ASP A 31 14.02 -14.92 -6.20
N ASP A 32 14.64 -15.29 -7.35
CA ASP A 32 14.06 -16.23 -8.33
C ASP A 32 13.63 -17.60 -7.72
N ARG A 33 14.10 -17.93 -6.52
CA ARG A 33 13.76 -19.17 -5.80
C ARG A 33 12.54 -19.04 -4.89
N THR A 34 12.04 -17.84 -4.65
CA THR A 34 10.90 -17.54 -3.75
C THR A 34 9.68 -16.99 -4.49
N LYS A 35 9.65 -17.11 -5.81
CA LYS A 35 8.48 -16.75 -6.62
C LYS A 35 7.29 -17.64 -6.24
N LYS A 36 6.55 -17.23 -5.21
CA LYS A 36 5.18 -17.67 -4.97
C LYS A 36 4.26 -16.52 -5.39
N ASP A 37 3.26 -16.86 -6.18
CA ASP A 37 2.20 -15.90 -6.50
C ASP A 37 1.55 -15.41 -5.19
N GLN A 38 1.16 -14.13 -5.16
CA GLN A 38 0.49 -13.48 -4.03
C GLN A 38 1.34 -13.43 -2.76
N VAL A 39 2.51 -12.80 -2.85
CA VAL A 39 3.46 -12.66 -1.72
C VAL A 39 2.84 -11.91 -0.54
N LEU A 40 1.94 -10.96 -0.81
CA LEU A 40 1.24 -10.18 0.21
C LEU A 40 0.06 -10.93 0.84
N ASP A 41 -0.55 -11.87 0.15
CA ASP A 41 -1.63 -12.69 0.69
C ASP A 41 -1.03 -13.87 1.49
N SER A 42 -0.70 -13.62 2.76
CA SER A 42 0.03 -14.58 3.61
C SER A 42 -0.84 -15.70 4.18
N MET A 43 -2.15 -15.47 4.26
CA MET A 43 -3.09 -16.45 4.80
C MET A 43 -3.62 -17.40 3.71
N ASP A 44 -3.75 -18.69 4.03
CA ASP A 44 -4.27 -19.67 3.07
C ASP A 44 -5.67 -19.31 2.57
N ILE A 45 -6.51 -18.72 3.42
CA ILE A 45 -7.85 -18.25 3.06
C ILE A 45 -7.84 -17.04 2.13
N GLU A 46 -6.83 -16.16 2.24
CA GLU A 46 -6.64 -15.03 1.33
C GLU A 46 -6.32 -15.55 -0.09
N ARG A 47 -5.41 -16.53 -0.19
CA ARG A 47 -5.05 -17.16 -1.46
C ARG A 47 -6.18 -17.95 -2.07
N GLU A 48 -6.92 -18.72 -1.26
CA GLU A 48 -8.05 -19.54 -1.73
C GLU A 48 -9.18 -18.67 -2.29
N ARG A 49 -9.44 -17.53 -1.66
CA ARG A 49 -10.55 -16.62 -2.03
C ARG A 49 -10.13 -15.47 -2.93
N GLY A 50 -8.82 -15.25 -3.14
CA GLY A 50 -8.30 -14.13 -3.91
C GLY A 50 -8.60 -12.76 -3.29
N ILE A 51 -8.74 -12.68 -1.95
CA ILE A 51 -9.05 -11.45 -1.23
C ILE A 51 -8.00 -11.18 -0.15
N THR A 52 -7.61 -9.92 0.02
CA THR A 52 -6.79 -9.48 1.15
C THR A 52 -7.70 -9.27 2.36
N ILE A 53 -7.43 -9.94 3.46
CA ILE A 53 -8.18 -9.83 4.72
C ILE A 53 -7.46 -8.91 5.69
N LYS A 54 -6.13 -9.07 5.81
CA LYS A 54 -5.31 -8.29 6.73
C LYS A 54 -4.37 -7.36 5.97
N ALA A 55 -4.35 -6.09 6.37
CA ALA A 55 -3.41 -5.13 5.81
C ALA A 55 -1.96 -5.60 6.04
N GLN A 56 -1.18 -5.63 4.97
CA GLN A 56 0.23 -5.99 5.01
C GLN A 56 1.10 -4.82 4.57
N THR A 57 2.26 -4.71 5.19
CA THR A 57 3.20 -3.63 4.89
C THR A 57 4.48 -4.21 4.30
N VAL A 58 4.90 -3.67 3.17
CA VAL A 58 6.15 -4.04 2.52
C VAL A 58 7.00 -2.79 2.31
N ARG A 59 8.27 -2.89 2.70
CA ARG A 59 9.28 -1.87 2.46
C ARG A 59 10.17 -2.29 1.30
N LEU A 60 10.26 -1.44 0.28
CA LEU A 60 11.05 -1.67 -0.93
C LEU A 60 12.04 -0.53 -1.17
N ASN A 61 13.13 -0.82 -1.84
CA ASN A 61 14.05 0.19 -2.36
C ASN A 61 13.96 0.20 -3.88
N TYR A 62 13.58 1.34 -4.43
CA TYR A 62 13.49 1.55 -5.87
C TYR A 62 14.55 2.53 -6.35
N LYS A 63 15.27 2.16 -7.40
CA LYS A 63 16.23 3.05 -8.06
C LYS A 63 15.61 3.59 -9.35
N ASN A 64 15.41 4.91 -9.39
CA ASN A 64 14.86 5.58 -10.56
C ASN A 64 15.86 5.64 -11.74
N LYS A 65 15.41 6.17 -12.88
CA LYS A 65 16.24 6.33 -14.08
C LYS A 65 17.43 7.27 -13.90
N LEU A 66 17.36 8.18 -12.92
CA LEU A 66 18.43 9.13 -12.59
C LEU A 66 19.46 8.54 -11.61
N GLY A 67 19.25 7.31 -11.16
CA GLY A 67 20.13 6.63 -10.20
C GLY A 67 19.85 6.95 -8.73
N GLU A 68 18.81 7.72 -8.43
CA GLU A 68 18.38 8.02 -7.06
C GLU A 68 17.60 6.85 -6.45
N THR A 69 17.86 6.58 -5.18
CA THR A 69 17.17 5.50 -4.47
C THR A 69 16.03 6.06 -3.63
N TYR A 70 14.84 5.53 -3.84
CA TYR A 70 13.63 5.82 -3.08
C TYR A 70 13.25 4.63 -2.21
N GLN A 71 12.80 4.90 -0.99
CA GLN A 71 12.16 3.92 -0.14
C GLN A 71 10.64 3.98 -0.38
N LEU A 72 10.08 2.88 -0.82
CA LEU A 72 8.65 2.70 -1.04
C LEU A 72 8.08 1.84 0.10
N ASN A 73 7.13 2.36 0.84
CA ASN A 73 6.39 1.62 1.85
C ASN A 73 4.97 1.41 1.32
N ILE A 74 4.68 0.18 0.96
CA ILE A 74 3.38 -0.22 0.43
C ILE A 74 2.55 -0.76 1.59
N LEU A 75 1.34 -0.22 1.76
CA LEU A 75 0.33 -0.81 2.63
C LEU A 75 -0.73 -1.44 1.73
N ASP A 76 -0.75 -2.76 1.69
CA ASP A 76 -1.78 -3.49 0.98
C ASP A 76 -3.04 -3.54 1.85
N THR A 77 -4.13 -2.92 1.36
CA THR A 77 -5.37 -2.77 2.13
C THR A 77 -6.41 -3.79 1.67
N PRO A 78 -7.25 -4.31 2.58
CA PRO A 78 -8.41 -5.11 2.18
C PRO A 78 -9.28 -4.35 1.17
N GLY A 79 -9.77 -5.06 0.15
CA GLY A 79 -10.67 -4.47 -0.85
C GLY A 79 -12.15 -4.52 -0.46
N HIS A 80 -12.52 -5.34 0.54
CA HIS A 80 -13.91 -5.60 0.91
C HIS A 80 -14.44 -4.60 1.93
N VAL A 81 -15.68 -4.17 1.76
CA VAL A 81 -16.35 -3.15 2.63
C VAL A 81 -16.44 -3.54 4.10
N ASP A 82 -16.47 -4.84 4.41
CA ASP A 82 -16.52 -5.33 5.78
C ASP A 82 -15.25 -4.99 6.59
N PHE A 83 -14.15 -4.67 5.91
CA PHE A 83 -12.87 -4.30 6.51
C PHE A 83 -12.60 -2.78 6.46
N SER A 84 -13.66 -1.97 6.43
CA SER A 84 -13.54 -0.50 6.31
C SER A 84 -12.72 0.15 7.42
N TYR A 85 -12.71 -0.44 8.62
CA TYR A 85 -11.91 0.05 9.74
C TYR A 85 -10.40 -0.18 9.51
N GLU A 86 -10.00 -1.35 9.03
CA GLU A 86 -8.63 -1.69 8.67
C GLU A 86 -8.15 -0.83 7.51
N VAL A 87 -9.01 -0.60 6.51
CA VAL A 87 -8.75 0.30 5.38
C VAL A 87 -8.47 1.71 5.88
N SER A 88 -9.36 2.28 6.70
CA SER A 88 -9.21 3.64 7.24
C SER A 88 -7.92 3.83 8.04
N ARG A 89 -7.52 2.85 8.85
CA ARG A 89 -6.26 2.89 9.60
C ARG A 89 -5.04 2.82 8.69
N SER A 90 -5.07 1.96 7.69
CA SER A 90 -3.98 1.84 6.72
C SER A 90 -3.83 3.12 5.91
N LEU A 91 -4.94 3.71 5.47
CA LEU A 91 -4.94 5.00 4.80
C LEU A 91 -4.33 6.09 5.68
N SER A 92 -4.70 6.18 6.97
CA SER A 92 -4.12 7.17 7.88
C SER A 92 -2.60 7.06 8.05
N ALA A 93 -2.00 5.95 7.64
CA ALA A 93 -0.56 5.73 7.66
C ALA A 93 0.14 6.09 6.34
N CYS A 94 -0.57 6.58 5.33
CA CYS A 94 -0.05 6.88 4.00
C CYS A 94 -0.29 8.34 3.62
N GLU A 95 0.48 8.84 2.66
CA GLU A 95 0.28 10.16 2.03
C GLU A 95 -0.47 10.05 0.71
N GLY A 96 -0.60 8.86 0.13
CA GLY A 96 -1.26 8.68 -1.14
C GLY A 96 -1.77 7.27 -1.38
N SER A 97 -2.52 7.12 -2.47
CA SER A 97 -3.13 5.85 -2.85
C SER A 97 -3.02 5.60 -4.34
N LEU A 98 -2.74 4.35 -4.72
CA LEU A 98 -2.98 3.86 -6.07
C LEU A 98 -4.42 3.35 -6.15
N LEU A 99 -5.24 3.98 -6.97
CA LEU A 99 -6.60 3.54 -7.26
C LEU A 99 -6.59 2.66 -8.51
N ILE A 100 -6.68 1.35 -8.32
CA ILE A 100 -6.65 0.38 -9.42
C ILE A 100 -8.07 0.11 -9.89
N VAL A 101 -8.30 0.34 -11.17
CA VAL A 101 -9.56 0.04 -11.85
C VAL A 101 -9.29 -0.90 -13.03
N ASP A 102 -10.11 -1.94 -13.16
CA ASP A 102 -10.07 -2.83 -14.30
C ASP A 102 -10.55 -2.09 -15.56
N SER A 103 -9.69 -1.98 -16.57
CA SER A 103 -10.01 -1.26 -17.82
C SER A 103 -11.10 -1.93 -18.68
N THR A 104 -11.55 -3.13 -18.31
CA THR A 104 -12.66 -3.83 -18.97
C THR A 104 -13.98 -3.65 -18.24
N GLN A 105 -13.96 -3.52 -16.91
CA GLN A 105 -15.16 -3.46 -16.07
C GLN A 105 -15.55 -2.02 -15.71
N GLY A 106 -14.57 -1.17 -15.35
CA GLY A 106 -14.81 0.18 -14.88
C GLY A 106 -14.97 0.28 -13.37
N VAL A 107 -15.67 1.33 -12.91
CA VAL A 107 -15.85 1.61 -11.47
C VAL A 107 -16.91 0.71 -10.87
N GLU A 108 -16.55 0.02 -9.83
CA GLU A 108 -17.42 -0.85 -9.03
C GLU A 108 -17.75 -0.20 -7.68
N ALA A 109 -18.82 -0.65 -7.01
CA ALA A 109 -19.28 -0.04 -5.75
C ALA A 109 -18.22 -0.02 -4.63
N GLN A 110 -17.37 -1.05 -4.53
CA GLN A 110 -16.29 -1.08 -3.57
C GLN A 110 -15.14 -0.14 -3.95
N THR A 111 -14.85 0.02 -5.25
CA THR A 111 -13.89 1.02 -5.73
C THR A 111 -14.31 2.41 -5.29
N LEU A 112 -15.58 2.74 -5.46
CA LEU A 112 -16.15 4.02 -5.06
C LEU A 112 -16.04 4.26 -3.55
N ALA A 113 -16.46 3.29 -2.73
CA ALA A 113 -16.41 3.40 -1.28
C ALA A 113 -14.97 3.61 -0.76
N ASN A 114 -14.02 2.85 -1.29
CA ASN A 114 -12.62 2.94 -0.90
C ASN A 114 -11.94 4.22 -1.43
N ALA A 115 -12.33 4.70 -2.62
CA ALA A 115 -11.84 5.96 -3.16
C ALA A 115 -12.28 7.15 -2.29
N TYR A 116 -13.52 7.17 -1.83
CA TYR A 116 -13.98 8.22 -0.91
C TYR A 116 -13.24 8.20 0.42
N GLN A 117 -12.92 7.02 0.97
CA GLN A 117 -12.10 6.94 2.19
C GLN A 117 -10.69 7.52 1.96
N ALA A 118 -10.09 7.32 0.79
CA ALA A 118 -8.80 7.91 0.45
C ALA A 118 -8.90 9.44 0.27
N ILE A 119 -9.97 9.93 -0.33
CA ILE A 119 -10.27 11.37 -0.46
C ILE A 119 -10.45 12.01 0.93
N ASP A 120 -11.24 11.39 1.80
CA ASP A 120 -11.48 11.87 3.17
C ASP A 120 -10.19 11.88 4.02
N ALA A 121 -9.25 10.98 3.71
CA ALA A 121 -7.92 10.96 4.30
C ALA A 121 -6.95 12.01 3.70
N ASN A 122 -7.40 12.84 2.76
CA ASN A 122 -6.59 13.81 1.99
C ASN A 122 -5.41 13.19 1.24
N HIS A 123 -5.60 12.00 0.69
CA HIS A 123 -4.58 11.34 -0.12
C HIS A 123 -4.44 11.98 -1.50
N GLU A 124 -3.20 12.07 -1.98
CA GLU A 124 -2.95 12.16 -3.40
C GLU A 124 -3.31 10.82 -4.04
N ILE A 125 -4.26 10.82 -4.97
CA ILE A 125 -4.76 9.59 -5.60
C ILE A 125 -4.26 9.51 -7.03
N LEU A 126 -3.54 8.41 -7.33
CA LEU A 126 -3.07 8.11 -8.67
C LEU A 126 -3.93 7.02 -9.29
N PRO A 127 -4.79 7.36 -10.28
CA PRO A 127 -5.62 6.37 -10.98
C PRO A 127 -4.77 5.47 -11.87
N VAL A 128 -5.03 4.16 -11.82
CA VAL A 128 -4.32 3.12 -12.57
C VAL A 128 -5.34 2.22 -13.25
N LEU A 129 -5.32 2.20 -14.58
CA LEU A 129 -6.16 1.33 -15.39
C LEU A 129 -5.41 0.02 -15.66
N ASN A 130 -5.80 -1.04 -14.97
CA ASN A 130 -5.16 -2.36 -15.08
C ASN A 130 -5.83 -3.22 -16.15
N LYS A 131 -5.19 -4.34 -16.48
CA LYS A 131 -5.59 -5.30 -17.51
C LYS A 131 -5.64 -4.71 -18.93
N ALA A 132 -4.76 -3.76 -19.21
CA ALA A 132 -4.62 -3.12 -20.52
C ALA A 132 -4.24 -4.09 -21.67
N ASP A 133 -3.78 -5.31 -21.31
CA ASP A 133 -3.45 -6.39 -22.24
C ASP A 133 -4.69 -7.13 -22.80
N LEU A 134 -5.87 -6.93 -22.20
CA LEU A 134 -7.07 -7.63 -22.63
C LEU A 134 -7.72 -6.94 -23.83
N PRO A 135 -8.23 -7.71 -24.83
CA PRO A 135 -8.90 -7.13 -26.00
C PRO A 135 -10.16 -6.33 -25.67
N ALA A 136 -10.80 -6.60 -24.51
CA ALA A 136 -11.99 -5.91 -24.03
C ALA A 136 -11.65 -4.63 -23.22
N SER A 137 -10.38 -4.22 -23.17
CA SER A 137 -9.96 -3.01 -22.48
C SER A 137 -10.50 -1.76 -23.17
N GLU A 138 -11.20 -0.90 -22.43
CA GLU A 138 -11.78 0.36 -22.90
C GLU A 138 -11.31 1.53 -22.00
N PRO A 139 -10.04 1.93 -22.10
CA PRO A 139 -9.45 2.90 -21.18
C PRO A 139 -10.16 4.25 -21.15
N ASP A 140 -10.56 4.78 -22.30
CA ASP A 140 -11.20 6.10 -22.40
C ASP A 140 -12.55 6.11 -21.72
N ARG A 141 -13.36 5.06 -21.92
CA ARG A 141 -14.63 4.88 -21.23
C ARG A 141 -14.46 4.82 -19.71
N VAL A 142 -13.45 4.06 -19.27
CA VAL A 142 -13.20 3.88 -17.83
C VAL A 142 -12.66 5.16 -17.19
N LYS A 143 -11.88 5.97 -17.91
CA LYS A 143 -11.46 7.30 -17.45
C LYS A 143 -12.68 8.20 -17.23
N GLU A 144 -13.56 8.30 -18.20
CA GLU A 144 -14.80 9.05 -18.08
C GLU A 144 -15.66 8.58 -16.90
N ASP A 145 -15.76 7.26 -16.71
CA ASP A 145 -16.49 6.65 -15.59
C ASP A 145 -15.90 7.06 -14.23
N ILE A 146 -14.57 7.04 -14.08
CA ILE A 146 -13.89 7.51 -12.86
C ILE A 146 -14.17 9.00 -12.61
N GLU A 147 -14.05 9.85 -13.61
CA GLU A 147 -14.27 11.29 -13.47
C GLU A 147 -15.71 11.61 -13.09
N GLN A 148 -16.67 10.96 -13.74
CA GLN A 148 -18.10 11.20 -13.49
C GLN A 148 -18.58 10.63 -12.16
N THR A 149 -18.06 9.47 -11.75
CA THR A 149 -18.55 8.74 -10.58
C THR A 149 -17.80 9.10 -9.30
N ILE A 150 -16.48 9.30 -9.39
CA ILE A 150 -15.62 9.58 -8.23
C ILE A 150 -15.24 11.05 -8.15
N GLY A 151 -15.12 11.72 -9.31
CA GLY A 151 -14.71 13.13 -9.39
C GLY A 151 -13.18 13.33 -9.34
N ILE A 152 -12.40 12.30 -9.67
CA ILE A 152 -10.92 12.35 -9.71
C ILE A 152 -10.49 12.61 -11.16
N ASP A 153 -9.53 13.53 -11.36
CA ASP A 153 -8.91 13.78 -12.66
C ASP A 153 -8.15 12.54 -13.14
N THR A 154 -8.46 12.09 -14.35
CA THR A 154 -7.85 10.94 -15.00
C THR A 154 -6.93 11.29 -16.16
N SER A 155 -6.65 12.57 -16.39
CA SER A 155 -5.78 13.03 -17.48
C SER A 155 -4.40 12.37 -17.46
N GLU A 156 -3.89 12.05 -16.28
CA GLU A 156 -2.62 11.38 -16.04
C GLU A 156 -2.76 9.91 -15.58
N ALA A 157 -3.95 9.33 -15.75
CA ALA A 157 -4.17 7.93 -15.40
C ALA A 157 -3.29 7.00 -16.25
N LEU A 158 -2.64 6.06 -15.58
CA LEU A 158 -1.68 5.15 -16.20
C LEU A 158 -2.34 3.85 -16.62
N LEU A 159 -2.00 3.39 -17.81
CA LEU A 159 -2.40 2.11 -18.36
C LEU A 159 -1.35 1.06 -18.04
N VAL A 160 -1.74 0.00 -17.33
CA VAL A 160 -0.84 -1.07 -16.95
C VAL A 160 -1.44 -2.45 -17.22
N SER A 161 -0.57 -3.43 -17.33
CA SER A 161 -0.94 -4.84 -17.18
C SER A 161 -0.08 -5.45 -16.07
N ALA A 162 -0.67 -5.68 -14.92
CA ALA A 162 0.00 -6.36 -13.82
C ALA A 162 0.45 -7.77 -14.22
N LYS A 163 -0.34 -8.46 -15.07
CA LYS A 163 -0.03 -9.79 -15.58
C LYS A 163 1.23 -9.82 -16.44
N THR A 164 1.37 -8.90 -17.38
CA THR A 164 2.50 -8.86 -18.32
C THR A 164 3.68 -8.01 -17.84
N GLY A 165 3.44 -7.13 -16.87
CA GLY A 165 4.41 -6.15 -16.39
C GLY A 165 4.44 -4.85 -17.22
N GLN A 166 3.60 -4.74 -18.25
CA GLN A 166 3.51 -3.56 -19.09
C GLN A 166 3.11 -2.33 -18.27
N GLY A 167 3.82 -1.21 -18.43
CA GLY A 167 3.54 0.07 -17.80
C GLY A 167 3.87 0.15 -16.30
N VAL A 168 4.26 -0.96 -15.64
CA VAL A 168 4.49 -0.99 -14.19
C VAL A 168 5.69 -0.13 -13.79
N ARG A 169 6.76 -0.11 -14.59
CA ARG A 169 7.91 0.76 -14.30
C ARG A 169 7.56 2.24 -14.39
N GLU A 170 6.79 2.62 -15.41
CA GLU A 170 6.30 3.98 -15.58
C GLU A 170 5.39 4.38 -14.43
N LEU A 171 4.55 3.45 -13.97
CA LEU A 171 3.72 3.65 -12.80
C LEU A 171 4.56 4.01 -11.56
N VAL A 172 5.63 3.27 -11.27
CA VAL A 172 6.46 3.55 -10.10
C VAL A 172 7.26 4.85 -10.29
N ASP A 173 7.74 5.15 -11.50
CA ASP A 173 8.39 6.42 -11.81
C ASP A 173 7.42 7.61 -11.58
N GLN A 174 6.15 7.50 -11.98
CA GLN A 174 5.13 8.53 -11.74
C GLN A 174 4.73 8.62 -10.26
N LEU A 175 4.61 7.49 -9.59
CA LEU A 175 4.30 7.42 -8.17
C LEU A 175 5.31 8.23 -7.33
N ILE A 176 6.61 8.08 -7.56
CA ILE A 176 7.64 8.82 -6.81
C ILE A 176 7.63 10.33 -7.08
N ILE A 177 7.10 10.75 -8.24
CA ILE A 177 6.96 12.17 -8.61
C ILE A 177 5.69 12.77 -8.00
N LYS A 178 4.57 12.07 -8.11
CA LYS A 178 3.24 12.57 -7.76
C LYS A 178 2.95 12.49 -6.27
N LEU A 179 3.25 11.35 -5.65
CA LEU A 179 2.94 11.21 -4.24
C LEU A 179 3.86 12.08 -3.37
N PRO A 180 3.29 12.78 -2.39
CA PRO A 180 4.08 13.59 -1.49
C PRO A 180 4.97 12.72 -0.59
N SER A 181 6.08 13.28 -0.16
CA SER A 181 6.90 12.65 0.87
C SER A 181 6.32 12.92 2.25
N PRO A 182 6.56 12.03 3.24
CA PRO A 182 6.15 12.31 4.60
C PRO A 182 6.79 13.60 5.11
N THR A 183 5.97 14.42 5.77
CA THR A 183 6.39 15.66 6.43
C THR A 183 6.59 15.38 7.92
N THR A 184 7.52 16.10 8.54
CA THR A 184 7.75 16.08 9.98
C THR A 184 7.55 17.50 10.53
N GLU A 185 6.89 17.61 11.66
CA GLU A 185 6.58 18.90 12.30
C GLU A 185 7.45 19.18 13.53
N GLY A 186 8.17 18.19 14.04
CA GLY A 186 9.00 18.33 15.22
C GLY A 186 9.95 17.18 15.48
N ASP A 187 10.75 17.32 16.55
CA ASP A 187 11.75 16.32 16.95
C ASP A 187 11.22 15.34 18.01
N GLU A 188 10.11 15.65 18.66
CA GLU A 188 9.48 14.75 19.63
C GLU A 188 8.86 13.54 18.94
N LEU A 189 9.08 12.36 19.55
CA LEU A 189 8.51 11.13 19.01
C LEU A 189 6.98 11.16 19.01
N LYS A 190 6.40 11.16 17.84
CA LYS A 190 4.96 10.91 17.58
C LYS A 190 4.83 9.72 16.66
N ALA A 191 3.99 8.77 17.05
CA ALA A 191 3.74 7.58 16.25
C ALA A 191 2.25 7.26 16.22
N LEU A 192 1.76 6.85 15.05
CA LEU A 192 0.42 6.33 14.85
C LEU A 192 0.46 4.80 14.97
N LEU A 193 -0.40 4.24 15.81
CA LEU A 193 -0.61 2.79 15.87
C LEU A 193 -1.51 2.39 14.70
N VAL A 194 -0.97 1.57 13.79
CA VAL A 194 -1.69 1.10 12.58
C VAL A 194 -2.37 -0.22 12.86
N ASP A 195 -1.63 -1.20 13.42
CA ASP A 195 -2.15 -2.54 13.72
C ASP A 195 -1.47 -3.12 14.96
N SER A 196 -2.04 -4.19 15.52
CA SER A 196 -1.44 -4.91 16.64
C SER A 196 -1.85 -6.39 16.61
N TRP A 197 -0.90 -7.26 17.00
CA TRP A 197 -1.15 -8.69 17.13
C TRP A 197 -0.35 -9.29 18.27
N TYR A 198 -0.69 -10.49 18.65
CA TYR A 198 0.06 -11.25 19.62
C TYR A 198 0.95 -12.26 18.90
N ASP A 199 2.24 -12.18 19.17
CA ASP A 199 3.24 -13.14 18.72
C ASP A 199 3.64 -14.06 19.87
N ASN A 200 3.75 -15.36 19.61
CA ASN A 200 4.04 -16.36 20.67
C ASN A 200 5.43 -16.21 21.28
N TYR A 201 6.38 -15.57 20.56
CA TYR A 201 7.77 -15.38 21.00
C TYR A 201 8.03 -13.95 21.47
N LEU A 202 7.44 -12.98 20.83
CA LEU A 202 7.67 -11.55 21.07
C LEU A 202 6.62 -10.89 21.97
N GLY A 203 5.50 -11.57 22.19
CA GLY A 203 4.37 -11.02 22.93
C GLY A 203 3.54 -10.06 22.07
N VAL A 204 3.09 -8.97 22.67
CA VAL A 204 2.29 -7.95 21.95
C VAL A 204 3.20 -7.19 20.99
N THR A 205 2.96 -7.36 19.71
CA THR A 205 3.66 -6.67 18.63
C THR A 205 2.72 -5.63 18.02
N VAL A 206 3.24 -4.44 17.77
CA VAL A 206 2.48 -3.32 17.21
C VAL A 206 3.16 -2.81 15.95
N LEU A 207 2.37 -2.59 14.91
CA LEU A 207 2.79 -1.87 13.71
C LEU A 207 2.54 -0.39 13.95
N VAL A 208 3.59 0.41 13.87
CA VAL A 208 3.49 1.85 14.05
C VAL A 208 4.07 2.60 12.85
N ARG A 209 3.46 3.72 12.53
CA ARG A 209 4.04 4.72 11.67
C ARG A 209 4.64 5.85 12.52
N ILE A 210 5.91 6.14 12.32
CA ILE A 210 6.55 7.31 12.91
C ILE A 210 6.10 8.54 12.13
N LEU A 211 5.51 9.50 12.81
CA LEU A 211 5.13 10.80 12.27
C LEU A 211 6.25 11.81 12.50
N ASP A 212 6.74 11.89 13.74
CA ASP A 212 7.82 12.79 14.14
C ASP A 212 8.84 12.06 15.01
N GLY A 213 10.07 12.58 15.05
CA GLY A 213 11.13 12.09 15.90
C GLY A 213 11.68 10.71 15.50
N VAL A 214 12.28 10.05 16.45
CA VAL A 214 12.95 8.75 16.26
C VAL A 214 12.59 7.79 17.37
N MET A 215 12.16 6.59 17.02
CA MET A 215 11.90 5.50 17.97
C MET A 215 13.13 4.62 18.11
N LYS A 216 13.49 4.29 19.36
CA LYS A 216 14.65 3.44 19.68
C LYS A 216 14.27 2.38 20.71
N LYS A 217 14.92 1.23 20.65
CA LYS A 217 14.83 0.19 21.70
C LYS A 217 15.19 0.80 23.07
N GLY A 218 14.45 0.43 24.11
CA GLY A 218 14.61 0.90 25.47
C GLY A 218 13.95 2.24 25.77
N MET A 219 13.37 2.92 24.79
CA MET A 219 12.59 4.14 25.02
C MET A 219 11.27 3.82 25.73
N LYS A 220 10.80 4.78 26.53
CA LYS A 220 9.44 4.75 27.08
C LYS A 220 8.51 5.49 26.12
N VAL A 221 7.40 4.86 25.81
CA VAL A 221 6.32 5.44 25.01
C VAL A 221 5.05 5.52 25.84
N LYS A 222 4.26 6.54 25.56
CA LYS A 222 2.97 6.77 26.21
C LYS A 222 1.86 6.63 25.19
N PHE A 223 0.90 5.76 25.46
CA PHE A 223 -0.33 5.67 24.68
C PHE A 223 -1.28 6.79 25.11
N LEU A 224 -1.61 7.68 24.20
CA LEU A 224 -2.45 8.85 24.51
C LEU A 224 -3.90 8.46 24.82
N SER A 225 -4.38 7.34 24.27
CA SER A 225 -5.76 6.87 24.46
C SER A 225 -6.07 6.46 25.91
N ASN A 226 -5.09 5.89 26.62
CA ASN A 226 -5.29 5.35 27.98
C ASN A 226 -4.26 5.87 29.00
N ASN A 227 -3.35 6.77 28.60
CA ASN A 227 -2.27 7.31 29.40
C ASN A 227 -1.27 6.28 29.98
N GLN A 228 -1.29 5.04 29.48
CA GLN A 228 -0.35 3.99 29.91
C GLN A 228 1.02 4.19 29.27
N GLN A 229 2.05 3.80 30.00
CA GLN A 229 3.43 3.83 29.53
C GLN A 229 3.99 2.43 29.37
N TYR A 230 4.75 2.23 28.30
CA TYR A 230 5.40 0.96 27.98
C TYR A 230 6.85 1.20 27.57
N ASN A 231 7.69 0.21 27.82
CA ASN A 231 9.05 0.21 27.28
C ASN A 231 9.03 -0.48 25.91
N ILE A 232 9.88 0.00 25.03
CA ILE A 232 10.11 -0.63 23.72
C ILE A 232 11.19 -1.71 23.91
N ASP A 233 10.80 -2.95 23.96
CA ASP A 233 11.71 -4.06 24.19
C ASP A 233 12.45 -4.48 22.92
N CYS A 234 11.78 -4.41 21.77
CA CYS A 234 12.34 -4.76 20.47
C CYS A 234 11.80 -3.83 19.39
N LEU A 235 12.59 -3.62 18.34
CA LEU A 235 12.16 -2.95 17.10
C LEU A 235 12.38 -3.94 15.96
N LEU A 236 11.30 -4.20 15.24
CA LEU A 236 11.30 -4.97 14.01
C LEU A 236 11.12 -3.97 12.85
N TYR A 237 11.88 -4.17 11.79
CA TYR A 237 11.70 -3.42 10.56
C TYR A 237 10.91 -4.30 9.60
N THR A 238 9.89 -3.73 8.95
CA THR A 238 9.18 -4.45 7.89
C THR A 238 10.16 -4.75 6.77
N SER A 239 10.52 -6.01 6.64
CA SER A 239 11.41 -6.49 5.58
C SER A 239 10.61 -7.42 4.67
N PRO A 240 10.77 -7.33 3.34
CA PRO A 240 10.12 -8.25 2.41
C PRO A 240 10.75 -9.65 2.40
N SER A 241 11.78 -9.90 3.22
CA SER A 241 12.53 -11.16 3.18
C SER A 241 11.99 -12.20 4.17
N PRO A 242 11.66 -13.41 3.68
CA PRO A 242 11.37 -14.56 4.55
C PRO A 242 12.58 -15.03 5.40
N ARG A 243 13.74 -14.38 5.27
CA ARG A 243 14.98 -14.77 5.99
C ARG A 243 15.10 -14.18 7.38
N ASP A 244 14.25 -13.21 7.75
CA ASP A 244 14.30 -12.57 9.07
C ASP A 244 13.35 -13.23 10.09
N SER A 245 12.74 -14.37 9.74
CA SER A 245 12.05 -15.28 10.64
C SER A 245 12.98 -16.43 11.07
N VAL A 246 13.92 -16.12 11.97
CA VAL A 246 14.63 -17.11 12.81
C VAL A 246 14.57 -16.64 14.24
#